data_663bddb8b05647245bb14f72c2948481
#
_entry.id   663bddb8b05647245bb14f72c2948481
#
_cell.length_a   1.000
_cell.length_b   1.000
_cell.length_c   1.000
_cell.angle_alpha   90.00
_cell.angle_beta   90.00
_cell.angle_gamma   90.00
#
_symmetry.space_group_name_H-M   'P 1'
#
loop_
_entity.id
_entity.type
_entity.pdbx_description
1 polymer ?
#
loop_
_entity_poly.entity_id
_entity_poly.type
_entity_poly.pdbx_seq_one_letter_code
_entity_poly.pdbx_strand_id
1 'polypeptide(L)'
;MSRSGRLILGAVIAAGAVLGATQITSGSTNSTKETVFVGLVPTRLLDTRENATTFDGFDQAVGRLDADTTYELDIASRAGIPIDAASVTANFVAANPSGPGYLTVYPCSVDRPLAAAVNYRPGEDIGNEFTVPLGPDGDICLYTFAETDLVVDVSGYYIASSGGTGEQGPKGDPGEDAYSPARVIWVADDGTGDYTLLSDALDSIDDNTATKPYVIKIAPGTYTENSNVAMKNYVDVEGSGQDITTIKGSCVVPAGGGDLERSTISFGEVNSQVRQLTIEAISENNCVGVHSDQSGGEYSPSMEFVTVLSKSTGSSNSSYAIFNEESKLVVANSELTADGLTSAAMYNEDSDVQLLNSTATASNNTNSYGIEHFGASTTVIRNSTIGGGSLSLFQGNNAAAIFYVANTQLVTAQQSSSSAKMCFAGVFDSDFENVDGDSCP
;
A
#
# COMPACT_ATOMS: atom_id res chain seq x y z
N MET A 1 48.80 19.55 -72.76
CA MET A 1 49.08 18.12 -72.56
C MET A 1 47.88 17.59 -71.77
N SER A 2 46.90 17.13 -72.48
CA SER A 2 46.52 15.76 -72.85
C SER A 2 46.38 14.83 -71.64
N ARG A 3 45.23 14.37 -71.32
CA ARG A 3 44.49 13.17 -71.74
C ARG A 3 43.20 13.09 -70.95
N SER A 4 42.01 13.15 -71.57
CA SER A 4 41.21 12.03 -72.09
C SER A 4 40.93 10.96 -70.99
N GLY A 5 39.70 10.85 -70.49
CA GLY A 5 38.79 10.05 -71.13
C GLY A 5 38.06 9.05 -70.21
N ARG A 6 36.88 8.88 -70.53
CA ARG A 6 35.93 7.75 -70.40
C ARG A 6 34.93 7.76 -69.30
N LEU A 7 33.73 8.12 -69.67
CA LEU A 7 32.46 7.70 -69.11
C LEU A 7 32.38 6.16 -69.16
N ILE A 8 32.05 5.54 -68.02
CA ILE A 8 31.53 4.18 -68.00
C ILE A 8 30.18 4.23 -67.25
N LEU A 9 29.16 3.97 -68.06
CA LEU A 9 27.80 3.71 -67.58
C LEU A 9 27.79 2.39 -66.79
N GLY A 10 27.53 2.40 -65.48
CA GLY A 10 27.43 1.21 -64.63
C GLY A 10 26.05 1.11 -64.02
N ALA A 11 25.42 0.00 -64.27
CA ALA A 11 24.06 -0.35 -63.91
C ALA A 11 23.78 -0.22 -62.40
N VAL A 12 22.65 0.39 -62.06
CA VAL A 12 22.06 0.39 -60.73
C VAL A 12 21.52 -1.02 -60.45
N ILE A 13 22.25 -1.79 -59.64
CA ILE A 13 21.70 -2.99 -59.01
C ILE A 13 21.05 -2.54 -57.70
N ALA A 14 19.72 -2.57 -57.64
CA ALA A 14 18.98 -2.41 -56.42
C ALA A 14 19.21 -3.64 -55.53
N ALA A 15 20.13 -3.50 -54.55
CA ALA A 15 20.24 -4.47 -53.47
C ALA A 15 19.13 -4.19 -52.46
N GLY A 16 18.14 -5.04 -52.46
CA GLY A 16 17.12 -5.07 -51.43
C GLY A 16 17.75 -5.43 -50.07
N ALA A 17 17.83 -4.47 -49.19
CA ALA A 17 18.14 -4.73 -47.78
C ALA A 17 17.03 -5.51 -47.14
N VAL A 18 17.21 -6.81 -46.94
CA VAL A 18 16.41 -7.62 -46.04
C VAL A 18 16.78 -7.16 -44.63
N LEU A 19 15.99 -6.31 -44.06
CA LEU A 19 16.00 -6.04 -42.61
C LEU A 19 15.60 -7.32 -41.91
N GLY A 20 16.57 -8.10 -41.50
CA GLY A 20 16.36 -9.16 -40.52
C GLY A 20 15.91 -8.53 -39.21
N ALA A 21 14.63 -8.64 -38.93
CA ALA A 21 14.11 -8.40 -37.58
C ALA A 21 14.71 -9.46 -36.66
N THR A 22 15.76 -9.07 -35.91
CA THR A 22 16.17 -9.82 -34.73
C THR A 22 15.03 -9.75 -33.75
N GLN A 23 14.28 -10.83 -33.67
CA GLN A 23 13.32 -11.02 -32.56
C GLN A 23 14.15 -11.07 -31.28
N ILE A 24 14.04 -10.03 -30.48
CA ILE A 24 14.44 -10.09 -29.08
C ILE A 24 13.39 -10.99 -28.43
N THR A 25 13.73 -12.26 -28.25
CA THR A 25 12.94 -13.15 -27.41
C THR A 25 13.07 -12.63 -25.98
N SER A 26 12.10 -11.81 -25.57
CA SER A 26 11.88 -11.52 -24.14
C SER A 26 11.69 -12.87 -23.46
N GLY A 27 12.55 -13.19 -22.51
CA GLY A 27 12.44 -14.39 -21.70
C GLY A 27 11.29 -14.29 -20.67
N SER A 28 10.10 -14.03 -21.16
CA SER A 28 8.87 -14.14 -20.42
C SER A 28 7.91 -14.98 -21.25
N THR A 29 7.74 -16.22 -20.91
CA THR A 29 6.60 -17.00 -21.36
C THR A 29 5.37 -16.33 -20.77
N ASN A 30 4.65 -15.55 -21.57
CA ASN A 30 3.32 -15.08 -21.18
C ASN A 30 2.45 -16.30 -20.88
N SER A 31 2.32 -16.63 -19.61
CA SER A 31 1.22 -17.45 -19.15
C SER A 31 -0.04 -16.60 -19.34
N THR A 32 -0.87 -16.95 -20.28
CA THR A 32 -2.18 -16.31 -20.52
C THR A 32 -3.22 -16.73 -19.48
N LYS A 33 -2.83 -17.41 -18.43
CA LYS A 33 -3.71 -17.79 -17.32
C LYS A 33 -3.60 -16.73 -16.22
N GLU A 34 -4.70 -16.09 -15.92
CA GLU A 34 -4.83 -15.30 -14.71
C GLU A 34 -4.60 -16.21 -13.49
N THR A 35 -3.86 -15.71 -12.51
CA THR A 35 -3.61 -16.43 -11.26
C THR A 35 -4.17 -15.60 -10.10
N VAL A 36 -4.69 -16.31 -9.09
CA VAL A 36 -5.21 -15.71 -7.85
C VAL A 36 -4.26 -16.04 -6.72
N PHE A 37 -3.91 -15.04 -5.90
CA PHE A 37 -3.14 -15.25 -4.68
C PHE A 37 -4.04 -15.81 -3.57
N VAL A 38 -3.53 -16.85 -2.89
CA VAL A 38 -4.15 -17.43 -1.69
C VAL A 38 -3.14 -17.30 -0.55
N GLY A 39 -3.46 -16.44 0.42
CA GLY A 39 -2.62 -16.26 1.61
C GLY A 39 -2.67 -17.47 2.54
N LEU A 40 -1.53 -17.81 3.12
CA LEU A 40 -1.39 -18.83 4.17
C LEU A 40 -0.87 -18.19 5.45
N VAL A 41 -1.23 -18.75 6.58
CA VAL A 41 -0.48 -18.49 7.82
C VAL A 41 0.97 -18.94 7.58
N PRO A 42 1.99 -18.11 7.83
CA PRO A 42 3.38 -18.46 7.54
C PRO A 42 3.74 -19.84 8.09
N THR A 43 4.18 -20.71 7.20
CA THR A 43 4.38 -22.13 7.51
C THR A 43 5.75 -22.58 7.02
N ARG A 44 6.55 -23.18 7.91
CA ARG A 44 7.89 -23.67 7.61
C ARG A 44 7.86 -24.98 6.86
N LEU A 45 8.44 -25.01 5.67
CA LEU A 45 8.57 -26.20 4.83
C LEU A 45 10.01 -26.73 4.70
N LEU A 46 11.03 -25.90 4.97
CA LEU A 46 12.43 -26.31 5.04
C LEU A 46 13.09 -25.65 6.24
N ASP A 47 13.84 -26.42 7.00
CA ASP A 47 14.82 -25.92 7.96
C ASP A 47 15.96 -26.91 8.10
N THR A 48 17.13 -26.58 7.55
CA THR A 48 18.28 -27.50 7.51
C THR A 48 19.05 -27.55 8.83
N ARG A 49 18.83 -26.60 9.74
CA ARG A 49 19.56 -26.48 11.00
C ARG A 49 19.35 -27.71 11.90
N GLU A 50 20.35 -28.00 12.67
CA GLU A 50 20.30 -29.12 13.63
C GLU A 50 19.15 -28.94 14.64
N ASN A 51 18.38 -29.98 14.88
CA ASN A 51 17.20 -30.01 15.77
C ASN A 51 16.04 -29.08 15.34
N ALA A 52 16.05 -28.55 14.13
CA ALA A 52 14.92 -27.78 13.60
C ALA A 52 13.72 -28.68 13.27
N THR A 53 12.54 -28.07 13.23
CA THR A 53 11.28 -28.75 12.87
C THR A 53 10.56 -27.97 11.77
N THR A 54 9.86 -28.70 10.90
CA THR A 54 8.97 -28.16 9.88
C THR A 54 7.51 -28.50 10.21
N PHE A 55 6.58 -27.91 9.48
CA PHE A 55 5.14 -28.09 9.71
C PHE A 55 4.69 -29.57 9.59
N ASP A 56 5.22 -30.29 8.63
CA ASP A 56 4.82 -31.66 8.28
C ASP A 56 5.88 -32.73 8.57
N GLY A 57 7.02 -32.32 9.11
CA GLY A 57 8.14 -33.21 9.44
C GLY A 57 9.04 -33.57 8.26
N PHE A 58 8.75 -33.11 7.04
CA PHE A 58 9.65 -33.24 5.89
C PHE A 58 10.66 -32.09 5.86
N ASP A 59 11.84 -32.33 5.28
CA ASP A 59 12.90 -31.32 5.09
C ASP A 59 13.31 -30.61 6.37
N GLN A 60 13.26 -31.27 7.52
CA GLN A 60 13.69 -30.78 8.82
C GLN A 60 15.03 -31.39 9.23
N ALA A 61 15.92 -30.55 9.76
CA ALA A 61 17.22 -30.97 10.28
C ALA A 61 18.05 -31.83 9.30
N VAL A 62 17.91 -31.54 7.98
CA VAL A 62 18.59 -32.33 6.93
C VAL A 62 20.09 -32.04 6.86
N GLY A 63 20.55 -31.06 7.63
CA GLY A 63 21.94 -30.65 7.70
C GLY A 63 22.28 -29.49 6.79
N ARG A 64 23.36 -28.83 7.12
CA ARG A 64 23.88 -27.66 6.42
C ARG A 64 24.22 -28.01 4.97
N LEU A 65 23.90 -27.16 4.02
CA LEU A 65 24.24 -27.34 2.62
C LEU A 65 25.70 -26.96 2.38
N ASP A 66 26.40 -27.81 1.63
CA ASP A 66 27.74 -27.53 1.16
C ASP A 66 27.78 -26.37 0.15
N ALA A 67 28.92 -25.72 0.02
CA ALA A 67 29.12 -24.68 -0.99
C ALA A 67 28.91 -25.23 -2.40
N ASP A 68 28.37 -24.40 -3.29
CA ASP A 68 28.13 -24.69 -4.70
C ASP A 68 27.19 -25.90 -4.91
N THR A 69 26.21 -26.04 -4.03
CA THR A 69 25.19 -27.12 -4.11
C THR A 69 23.79 -26.57 -4.31
N THR A 70 22.91 -27.40 -4.81
CA THR A 70 21.48 -27.12 -5.00
C THR A 70 20.66 -28.10 -4.20
N TYR A 71 19.69 -27.59 -3.44
CA TYR A 71 18.70 -28.37 -2.73
C TYR A 71 17.36 -28.28 -3.48
N GLU A 72 16.74 -29.40 -3.74
CA GLU A 72 15.40 -29.51 -4.33
C GLU A 72 14.38 -29.59 -3.20
N LEU A 73 13.39 -28.71 -3.22
CA LEU A 73 12.35 -28.61 -2.19
C LEU A 73 10.98 -28.79 -2.82
N ASP A 74 10.28 -29.85 -2.42
CA ASP A 74 8.88 -30.03 -2.74
C ASP A 74 8.01 -29.02 -1.99
N ILE A 75 7.17 -28.30 -2.72
CA ILE A 75 6.25 -27.27 -2.19
C ILE A 75 4.80 -27.70 -2.33
N ALA A 76 4.43 -28.19 -3.52
CA ALA A 76 3.06 -28.56 -3.80
C ALA A 76 2.59 -29.77 -2.95
N SER A 77 1.32 -29.80 -2.65
CA SER A 77 0.67 -30.80 -1.77
C SER A 77 1.11 -30.75 -0.29
N ARG A 78 1.85 -29.71 0.11
CA ARG A 78 2.27 -29.46 1.51
C ARG A 78 1.58 -28.23 2.07
N ALA A 79 1.32 -28.18 3.38
CA ALA A 79 0.73 -27.04 4.10
C ALA A 79 -0.56 -26.46 3.45
N GLY A 80 -1.33 -27.28 2.75
CA GLY A 80 -2.54 -26.86 2.05
C GLY A 80 -2.31 -26.22 0.68
N ILE A 81 -1.08 -26.22 0.18
CA ILE A 81 -0.76 -25.75 -1.18
C ILE A 81 -1.21 -26.84 -2.17
N PRO A 82 -2.09 -26.56 -3.14
CA PRO A 82 -2.57 -27.56 -4.10
C PRO A 82 -1.47 -27.96 -5.10
N ILE A 83 -1.62 -29.16 -5.69
CA ILE A 83 -0.64 -29.71 -6.64
C ILE A 83 -0.50 -28.87 -7.93
N ASP A 84 -1.51 -28.11 -8.28
CA ASP A 84 -1.57 -27.27 -9.45
C ASP A 84 -1.27 -25.78 -9.15
N ALA A 85 -0.68 -25.48 -7.99
CA ALA A 85 -0.20 -24.15 -7.67
C ALA A 85 0.84 -23.71 -8.72
N ALA A 86 0.69 -22.50 -9.25
CA ALA A 86 1.55 -21.95 -10.29
C ALA A 86 2.84 -21.34 -9.72
N SER A 87 2.79 -20.80 -8.52
CA SER A 87 3.92 -20.18 -7.81
C SER A 87 3.66 -20.10 -6.31
N VAL A 88 4.73 -19.91 -5.55
CA VAL A 88 4.69 -19.77 -4.09
C VAL A 88 5.32 -18.45 -3.69
N THR A 89 4.76 -17.77 -2.68
CA THR A 89 5.38 -16.65 -1.97
C THR A 89 5.93 -17.16 -0.65
N ALA A 90 7.23 -16.98 -0.44
CA ALA A 90 7.91 -17.47 0.76
C ALA A 90 9.07 -16.58 1.16
N ASN A 91 9.38 -16.57 2.45
CA ASN A 91 10.62 -15.99 2.97
C ASN A 91 11.73 -17.04 2.90
N PHE A 92 12.78 -16.75 2.14
CA PHE A 92 13.95 -17.59 1.94
C PHE A 92 15.11 -17.03 2.77
N VAL A 93 15.60 -17.81 3.72
CA VAL A 93 16.65 -17.37 4.65
C VAL A 93 17.92 -18.18 4.45
N ALA A 94 19.05 -17.49 4.25
CA ALA A 94 20.37 -18.06 4.44
C ALA A 94 20.78 -17.82 5.90
N ALA A 95 20.97 -18.90 6.66
CA ALA A 95 21.31 -18.83 8.08
C ALA A 95 22.76 -19.23 8.33
N ASN A 96 23.48 -18.39 9.08
CA ASN A 96 24.87 -18.59 9.49
C ASN A 96 25.80 -19.05 8.35
N PRO A 97 25.86 -18.38 7.18
CA PRO A 97 26.74 -18.77 6.06
C PRO A 97 28.22 -18.73 6.47
N SER A 98 29.01 -19.67 5.95
CA SER A 98 30.46 -19.77 6.23
C SER A 98 31.30 -18.73 5.49
N GLY A 99 30.77 -18.16 4.41
CA GLY A 99 31.45 -17.20 3.53
C GLY A 99 30.47 -16.21 2.90
N PRO A 100 30.99 -15.16 2.23
CA PRO A 100 30.16 -14.28 1.44
C PRO A 100 29.62 -15.05 0.24
N GLY A 101 28.35 -14.83 -0.11
CA GLY A 101 27.74 -15.55 -1.20
C GLY A 101 26.33 -15.09 -1.51
N TYR A 102 25.61 -15.93 -2.20
CA TYR A 102 24.23 -15.68 -2.59
C TYR A 102 23.43 -16.97 -2.69
N LEU A 103 22.13 -16.82 -2.51
CA LEU A 103 21.14 -17.86 -2.76
C LEU A 103 20.42 -17.54 -4.07
N THR A 104 20.24 -18.54 -4.94
CA THR A 104 19.37 -18.49 -6.11
C THR A 104 18.22 -19.44 -5.91
N VAL A 105 16.98 -18.97 -6.13
CA VAL A 105 15.76 -19.79 -6.03
C VAL A 105 15.05 -19.76 -7.36
N TYR A 106 14.68 -20.93 -7.87
CA TYR A 106 14.13 -21.10 -9.21
C TYR A 106 13.38 -22.42 -9.35
N PRO A 107 12.46 -22.58 -10.33
CA PRO A 107 11.84 -23.89 -10.61
C PRO A 107 12.90 -24.93 -11.00
N CYS A 108 12.85 -26.13 -10.44
CA CYS A 108 13.87 -27.15 -10.74
C CYS A 108 13.86 -27.60 -12.21
N SER A 109 12.79 -27.35 -12.93
CA SER A 109 12.63 -27.68 -14.37
C SER A 109 13.42 -26.79 -15.33
N VAL A 110 14.09 -25.72 -14.85
CA VAL A 110 14.86 -24.82 -15.68
C VAL A 110 16.33 -24.77 -15.24
N ASP A 111 17.21 -24.36 -16.15
CA ASP A 111 18.62 -24.09 -15.80
C ASP A 111 18.72 -22.97 -14.76
N ARG A 112 19.68 -23.11 -13.83
CA ARG A 112 19.91 -22.08 -12.81
C ARG A 112 20.15 -20.69 -13.44
N PRO A 113 19.28 -19.69 -13.11
CA PRO A 113 19.47 -18.33 -13.61
C PRO A 113 20.63 -17.62 -12.92
N LEU A 114 21.14 -16.56 -13.54
CA LEU A 114 22.18 -15.70 -12.96
C LEU A 114 21.64 -14.68 -11.94
N ALA A 115 20.44 -14.89 -11.43
CA ALA A 115 19.77 -13.99 -10.49
C ALA A 115 20.01 -14.43 -9.05
N ALA A 116 20.41 -13.51 -8.17
CA ALA A 116 20.49 -13.74 -6.74
C ALA A 116 19.17 -13.36 -6.08
N ALA A 117 18.60 -14.27 -5.30
CA ALA A 117 17.42 -14.04 -4.48
C ALA A 117 17.79 -13.39 -3.13
N VAL A 118 18.90 -13.84 -2.55
CA VAL A 118 19.46 -13.33 -1.29
C VAL A 118 20.97 -13.21 -1.44
N ASN A 119 21.55 -12.09 -1.06
CA ASN A 119 23.00 -11.94 -0.91
C ASN A 119 23.34 -11.94 0.58
N TYR A 120 24.34 -12.69 0.99
CA TYR A 120 24.67 -12.88 2.40
C TYR A 120 26.16 -12.70 2.69
N ARG A 121 26.46 -12.50 3.98
CA ARG A 121 27.82 -12.38 4.54
C ARG A 121 28.06 -13.46 5.58
N PRO A 122 29.33 -13.78 5.88
CA PRO A 122 29.65 -14.81 6.87
C PRO A 122 29.00 -14.53 8.22
N GLY A 123 28.30 -15.52 8.77
CA GLY A 123 27.72 -15.48 10.11
C GLY A 123 26.48 -14.58 10.29
N GLU A 124 25.95 -13.99 9.21
CA GLU A 124 24.73 -13.18 9.25
C GLU A 124 23.53 -13.99 8.72
N ASP A 125 22.47 -14.07 9.52
CA ASP A 125 21.19 -14.61 9.06
C ASP A 125 20.50 -13.52 8.24
N ILE A 126 20.16 -13.83 6.99
CA ILE A 126 19.49 -12.89 6.09
C ILE A 126 18.40 -13.59 5.28
N GLY A 127 17.23 -12.99 5.22
CA GLY A 127 16.08 -13.47 4.46
C GLY A 127 15.57 -12.45 3.46
N ASN A 128 14.85 -12.96 2.49
CA ASN A 128 14.10 -12.15 1.54
C ASN A 128 12.81 -12.86 1.16
N GLU A 129 11.70 -12.15 1.18
CA GLU A 129 10.42 -12.68 0.76
C GLU A 129 10.13 -12.29 -0.68
N PHE A 130 9.80 -13.26 -1.51
CA PHE A 130 9.40 -13.04 -2.90
C PHE A 130 8.61 -14.23 -3.45
N THR A 131 8.03 -14.04 -4.62
CA THR A 131 7.28 -15.07 -5.33
C THR A 131 8.17 -15.77 -6.35
N VAL A 132 8.16 -17.10 -6.33
CA VAL A 132 8.87 -17.94 -7.29
C VAL A 132 7.88 -18.89 -7.97
N PRO A 133 7.94 -19.07 -9.32
CA PRO A 133 7.17 -20.11 -10.00
C PRO A 133 7.54 -21.50 -9.51
N LEU A 134 6.59 -22.42 -9.47
CA LEU A 134 6.84 -23.83 -9.21
C LEU A 134 7.20 -24.59 -10.50
N GLY A 135 8.02 -25.62 -10.38
CA GLY A 135 8.25 -26.59 -11.44
C GLY A 135 6.99 -27.41 -11.74
N PRO A 136 6.97 -28.18 -12.84
CA PRO A 136 5.83 -29.04 -13.19
C PRO A 136 5.48 -30.06 -12.11
N ASP A 137 6.47 -30.47 -11.32
CA ASP A 137 6.33 -31.40 -10.21
C ASP A 137 5.98 -30.71 -8.88
N GLY A 138 5.84 -29.37 -8.91
CA GLY A 138 5.47 -28.56 -7.74
C GLY A 138 6.65 -28.21 -6.83
N ASP A 139 7.83 -28.22 -7.36
CA ASP A 139 9.13 -28.04 -6.69
C ASP A 139 9.79 -26.70 -6.97
N ILE A 140 10.78 -26.38 -6.13
CA ILE A 140 11.75 -25.30 -6.33
C ILE A 140 13.16 -25.78 -5.97
N CYS A 141 14.14 -25.24 -6.68
CA CYS A 141 15.56 -25.47 -6.45
C CYS A 141 16.19 -24.27 -5.76
N LEU A 142 16.94 -24.53 -4.68
CA LEU A 142 17.66 -23.54 -3.86
C LEU A 142 19.16 -23.80 -4.00
N TYR A 143 19.83 -22.97 -4.79
CA TYR A 143 21.29 -23.04 -4.95
C TYR A 143 21.97 -22.07 -3.97
N THR A 144 23.00 -22.53 -3.27
CA THR A 144 23.85 -21.71 -2.42
C THR A 144 25.28 -21.67 -2.92
N PHE A 145 25.88 -20.46 -2.95
CA PHE A 145 27.28 -20.27 -3.37
C PHE A 145 28.27 -20.66 -2.27
N ALA A 146 28.00 -20.33 -1.02
CA ALA A 146 28.81 -20.72 0.14
C ALA A 146 28.01 -21.66 1.04
N GLU A 147 28.71 -22.46 1.82
CA GLU A 147 28.12 -23.36 2.81
C GLU A 147 27.22 -22.57 3.79
N THR A 148 25.94 -22.97 3.92
CA THR A 148 24.96 -22.29 4.77
C THR A 148 23.81 -23.20 5.17
N ASP A 149 23.11 -22.86 6.23
CA ASP A 149 21.80 -23.38 6.51
C ASP A 149 20.72 -22.63 5.75
N LEU A 150 19.65 -23.31 5.34
CA LEU A 150 18.50 -22.73 4.67
C LEU A 150 17.23 -22.89 5.49
N VAL A 151 16.40 -21.83 5.47
CA VAL A 151 15.05 -21.86 6.04
C VAL A 151 14.08 -21.32 5.00
N VAL A 152 12.94 -21.99 4.83
CA VAL A 152 11.86 -21.55 3.92
C VAL A 152 10.54 -21.53 4.67
N ASP A 153 9.97 -20.35 4.81
CA ASP A 153 8.68 -20.10 5.44
C ASP A 153 7.70 -19.60 4.36
N VAL A 154 6.70 -20.40 4.00
CA VAL A 154 5.71 -20.07 2.96
C VAL A 154 4.60 -19.21 3.56
N SER A 155 4.25 -18.10 2.89
CA SER A 155 3.19 -17.16 3.28
C SER A 155 1.98 -17.18 2.34
N GLY A 156 2.07 -17.84 1.18
CA GLY A 156 0.96 -17.97 0.24
C GLY A 156 1.37 -18.60 -1.09
N TYR A 157 0.40 -18.79 -1.95
CA TYR A 157 0.61 -19.35 -3.29
C TYR A 157 -0.31 -18.71 -4.31
N TYR A 158 0.05 -18.85 -5.59
CA TYR A 158 -0.81 -18.48 -6.70
C TYR A 158 -1.32 -19.73 -7.38
N ILE A 159 -2.62 -19.78 -7.65
CA ILE A 159 -3.26 -20.84 -8.40
C ILE A 159 -3.88 -20.24 -9.67
N ALA A 160 -3.89 -21.00 -10.76
CA ALA A 160 -4.60 -20.56 -11.94
C ALA A 160 -6.07 -20.30 -11.56
N SER A 161 -6.57 -19.10 -11.87
CA SER A 161 -8.00 -18.88 -11.77
C SER A 161 -8.69 -19.96 -12.62
N SER A 162 -9.65 -20.64 -12.06
CA SER A 162 -10.37 -21.74 -12.72
C SER A 162 -11.29 -21.24 -13.86
N GLY A 163 -10.80 -20.25 -14.63
CA GLY A 163 -11.37 -19.85 -15.91
C GLY A 163 -11.12 -20.94 -16.94
N GLY A 164 -11.81 -22.05 -16.83
CA GLY A 164 -11.77 -23.12 -17.84
C GLY A 164 -12.27 -22.60 -19.17
N THR A 165 -11.55 -22.91 -20.27
CA THR A 165 -12.09 -22.91 -21.62
C THR A 165 -13.08 -24.10 -21.78
N GLY A 166 -14.13 -24.14 -20.94
CA GLY A 166 -15.35 -24.84 -21.23
C GLY A 166 -16.23 -23.91 -22.08
N GLU A 167 -17.06 -24.47 -22.96
CA GLU A 167 -18.13 -23.70 -23.60
C GLU A 167 -18.78 -22.82 -22.54
N GLN A 168 -18.89 -21.51 -22.85
CA GLN A 168 -19.49 -20.53 -21.95
C GLN A 168 -20.84 -21.08 -21.51
N GLY A 169 -20.90 -21.59 -20.29
CA GLY A 169 -22.15 -21.93 -19.63
C GLY A 169 -23.05 -20.69 -19.62
N PRO A 170 -24.35 -20.86 -19.44
CA PRO A 170 -25.24 -19.72 -19.31
C PRO A 170 -24.61 -18.78 -18.28
N LYS A 171 -24.47 -17.49 -18.69
CA LYS A 171 -23.92 -16.42 -17.85
C LYS A 171 -24.49 -16.59 -16.45
N GLY A 172 -23.67 -17.02 -15.50
CA GLY A 172 -24.05 -17.04 -14.08
C GLY A 172 -24.53 -15.66 -13.68
N ASP A 173 -25.44 -15.59 -12.76
CA ASP A 173 -25.81 -14.32 -12.16
C ASP A 173 -24.52 -13.60 -11.73
N PRO A 174 -24.38 -12.29 -11.98
CA PRO A 174 -23.20 -11.54 -11.59
C PRO A 174 -22.92 -11.84 -10.12
N GLY A 175 -21.70 -12.26 -9.79
CA GLY A 175 -21.27 -12.36 -8.40
C GLY A 175 -21.51 -10.99 -7.74
N GLU A 176 -22.03 -10.98 -6.52
CA GLU A 176 -22.51 -9.76 -5.86
C GLU A 176 -21.42 -8.70 -5.62
N ASP A 177 -20.11 -8.99 -5.87
CA ASP A 177 -18.99 -8.11 -5.50
C ASP A 177 -18.09 -7.66 -6.67
N ALA A 178 -18.40 -7.96 -7.92
CA ALA A 178 -17.59 -7.49 -9.04
C ALA A 178 -18.10 -6.16 -9.59
N TYR A 179 -17.27 -5.11 -9.57
CA TYR A 179 -17.53 -3.88 -10.31
C TYR A 179 -17.77 -4.22 -11.77
N SER A 180 -19.01 -4.04 -12.22
CA SER A 180 -19.31 -4.12 -13.65
C SER A 180 -18.53 -3.02 -14.39
N PRO A 181 -17.98 -3.26 -15.59
CA PRO A 181 -17.38 -2.20 -16.39
C PRO A 181 -18.28 -0.97 -16.59
N ALA A 182 -19.60 -1.16 -16.57
CA ALA A 182 -20.58 -0.08 -16.63
C ALA A 182 -20.66 0.79 -15.35
N ARG A 183 -19.94 0.42 -14.27
CA ARG A 183 -19.88 1.14 -13.01
C ARG A 183 -18.49 1.68 -12.67
N VAL A 184 -17.60 1.71 -13.66
CA VAL A 184 -16.30 2.37 -13.60
C VAL A 184 -16.43 3.70 -14.35
N ILE A 185 -16.17 4.79 -13.64
CA ILE A 185 -16.16 6.15 -14.20
C ILE A 185 -14.71 6.62 -14.26
N TRP A 186 -14.30 7.18 -15.38
CA TRP A 186 -12.96 7.70 -15.59
C TRP A 186 -12.94 9.23 -15.50
N VAL A 187 -12.03 9.75 -14.68
CA VAL A 187 -11.74 11.17 -14.56
C VAL A 187 -10.35 11.45 -15.14
N ALA A 188 -10.25 12.37 -16.08
CA ALA A 188 -9.00 12.80 -16.68
C ALA A 188 -9.04 14.29 -17.01
N ASP A 189 -8.05 15.07 -16.56
CA ASP A 189 -7.98 16.53 -16.73
C ASP A 189 -7.78 16.97 -18.18
N ASP A 190 -7.24 16.08 -19.03
CA ASP A 190 -7.06 16.30 -20.46
C ASP A 190 -8.32 16.04 -21.30
N GLY A 191 -9.43 15.67 -20.66
CA GLY A 191 -10.73 15.41 -21.33
C GLY A 191 -10.84 14.04 -21.99
N THR A 192 -9.91 13.12 -21.77
CA THR A 192 -9.98 11.73 -22.28
C THR A 192 -10.85 10.83 -21.41
N GLY A 193 -11.20 11.26 -20.17
CA GLY A 193 -12.11 10.57 -19.26
C GLY A 193 -13.58 10.91 -19.52
N ASP A 194 -14.46 10.29 -18.74
CA ASP A 194 -15.89 10.61 -18.72
C ASP A 194 -16.15 12.00 -18.12
N TYR A 195 -15.30 12.41 -17.18
CA TYR A 195 -15.33 13.70 -16.48
C TYR A 195 -13.92 14.27 -16.34
N THR A 196 -13.83 15.59 -16.12
CA THR A 196 -12.57 16.29 -15.88
C THR A 196 -12.35 16.66 -14.41
N LEU A 197 -13.38 16.55 -13.57
CA LEU A 197 -13.33 16.78 -12.13
C LEU A 197 -13.94 15.60 -11.37
N LEU A 198 -13.43 15.35 -10.17
CA LEU A 198 -13.93 14.28 -9.30
C LEU A 198 -15.34 14.62 -8.78
N SER A 199 -15.60 15.89 -8.43
CA SER A 199 -16.92 16.34 -8.00
C SER A 199 -17.99 16.07 -9.05
N ASP A 200 -17.75 16.38 -10.31
CA ASP A 200 -18.70 16.14 -11.42
C ASP A 200 -18.98 14.64 -11.61
N ALA A 201 -17.93 13.80 -11.48
CA ALA A 201 -18.06 12.35 -11.56
C ALA A 201 -18.92 11.80 -10.41
N LEU A 202 -18.68 12.24 -9.18
CA LEU A 202 -19.49 11.87 -8.01
C LEU A 202 -20.94 12.33 -8.19
N ASP A 203 -21.18 13.56 -8.62
CA ASP A 203 -22.52 14.11 -8.80
C ASP A 203 -23.35 13.37 -9.84
N SER A 204 -22.71 12.76 -10.83
CA SER A 204 -23.37 11.97 -11.86
C SER A 204 -23.95 10.64 -11.36
N ILE A 205 -23.52 10.15 -10.18
CA ILE A 205 -23.95 8.87 -9.61
C ILE A 205 -25.15 9.13 -8.70
N ASP A 206 -26.31 8.55 -9.01
CA ASP A 206 -27.56 8.71 -8.25
C ASP A 206 -28.22 7.41 -7.83
N ASP A 207 -27.70 6.24 -8.27
CA ASP A 207 -28.29 4.93 -8.06
C ASP A 207 -27.36 3.95 -7.30
N ASN A 208 -26.34 4.48 -6.62
CA ASN A 208 -25.37 3.74 -5.85
C ASN A 208 -26.01 3.06 -4.63
N THR A 209 -25.74 1.76 -4.47
CA THR A 209 -26.21 0.94 -3.34
C THR A 209 -25.17 -0.12 -2.99
N ALA A 210 -25.35 -0.84 -1.87
CA ALA A 210 -24.47 -1.96 -1.52
C ALA A 210 -24.37 -3.05 -2.63
N THR A 211 -25.43 -3.24 -3.40
CA THR A 211 -25.47 -4.18 -4.55
C THR A 211 -25.12 -3.51 -5.89
N LYS A 212 -24.92 -2.20 -5.86
CA LYS A 212 -24.55 -1.38 -7.01
C LYS A 212 -23.42 -0.43 -6.65
N PRO A 213 -22.24 -0.92 -6.23
CA PRO A 213 -21.11 -0.06 -5.94
C PRO A 213 -20.49 0.50 -7.22
N TYR A 214 -19.88 1.67 -7.12
CA TYR A 214 -19.13 2.33 -8.18
C TYR A 214 -17.67 2.50 -7.80
N VAL A 215 -16.81 2.58 -8.80
CA VAL A 215 -15.44 3.06 -8.63
C VAL A 215 -15.17 4.20 -9.62
N ILE A 216 -14.64 5.30 -9.10
CA ILE A 216 -14.13 6.41 -9.92
C ILE A 216 -12.62 6.24 -9.99
N LYS A 217 -12.10 6.06 -11.20
CA LYS A 217 -10.66 5.98 -11.47
C LYS A 217 -10.16 7.31 -12.02
N ILE A 218 -9.10 7.83 -11.39
CA ILE A 218 -8.56 9.15 -11.73
C ILE A 218 -7.20 8.97 -12.39
N ALA A 219 -7.07 9.49 -13.60
CA ALA A 219 -5.83 9.49 -14.36
C ALA A 219 -4.73 10.33 -13.67
N PRO A 220 -3.45 10.16 -14.06
CA PRO A 220 -2.38 11.05 -13.63
C PRO A 220 -2.71 12.51 -13.90
N GLY A 221 -2.54 13.40 -12.92
CA GLY A 221 -2.83 14.83 -13.09
C GLY A 221 -3.10 15.56 -11.78
N THR A 222 -3.37 16.86 -11.88
CA THR A 222 -3.80 17.71 -10.76
C THR A 222 -5.18 18.27 -11.01
N TYR A 223 -6.12 17.88 -10.21
CA TYR A 223 -7.53 18.19 -10.30
C TYR A 223 -7.89 19.26 -9.27
N THR A 224 -8.16 20.47 -9.72
CA THR A 224 -8.51 21.58 -8.84
C THR A 224 -10.02 21.67 -8.66
N GLU A 225 -10.47 21.33 -7.48
CA GLU A 225 -11.88 21.39 -7.10
C GLU A 225 -12.23 22.77 -6.54
N ASN A 226 -13.34 23.33 -6.98
CA ASN A 226 -13.78 24.67 -6.59
C ASN A 226 -14.66 24.68 -5.32
N SER A 227 -15.08 23.48 -4.90
CA SER A 227 -15.90 23.25 -3.70
C SER A 227 -15.43 21.96 -3.02
N ASN A 228 -15.96 21.69 -1.84
CA ASN A 228 -15.78 20.42 -1.16
C ASN A 228 -16.24 19.24 -2.06
N VAL A 229 -15.47 18.17 -2.06
CA VAL A 229 -15.80 16.91 -2.74
C VAL A 229 -16.42 15.97 -1.70
N ALA A 230 -17.75 15.86 -1.74
CA ALA A 230 -18.48 14.99 -0.84
C ALA A 230 -18.52 13.55 -1.35
N MET A 231 -17.96 12.62 -0.59
CA MET A 231 -17.99 11.19 -0.94
C MET A 231 -19.41 10.65 -0.87
N LYS A 232 -19.71 9.69 -1.75
CA LYS A 232 -21.02 9.00 -1.78
C LYS A 232 -20.89 7.57 -1.26
N ASN A 233 -21.93 7.08 -0.60
CA ASN A 233 -21.98 5.72 -0.07
C ASN A 233 -21.80 4.69 -1.19
N TYR A 234 -20.97 3.67 -0.99
CA TYR A 234 -20.65 2.63 -1.99
C TYR A 234 -20.05 3.17 -3.31
N VAL A 235 -19.34 4.29 -3.23
CA VAL A 235 -18.56 4.84 -4.35
C VAL A 235 -17.12 4.99 -3.89
N ASP A 236 -16.23 4.17 -4.44
CA ASP A 236 -14.80 4.24 -4.16
C ASP A 236 -14.10 5.17 -5.16
N VAL A 237 -13.03 5.82 -4.70
CA VAL A 237 -12.18 6.69 -5.51
C VAL A 237 -10.75 6.14 -5.50
N GLU A 238 -10.20 5.93 -6.69
CA GLU A 238 -8.85 5.41 -6.88
C GLU A 238 -8.07 6.29 -7.85
N GLY A 239 -7.00 6.91 -7.36
CA GLY A 239 -6.03 7.62 -8.18
C GLY A 239 -5.03 6.68 -8.84
N SER A 240 -4.10 7.25 -9.59
CA SER A 240 -3.01 6.52 -10.26
C SER A 240 -1.74 6.40 -9.41
N GLY A 241 -1.73 6.94 -8.20
CA GLY A 241 -0.63 6.91 -7.24
C GLY A 241 -0.53 8.20 -6.43
N GLN A 242 0.06 8.12 -5.21
CA GLN A 242 0.20 9.24 -4.27
C GLN A 242 0.93 10.44 -4.87
N ASP A 243 2.00 10.22 -5.65
CA ASP A 243 2.79 11.29 -6.26
C ASP A 243 2.34 11.65 -7.68
N ILE A 244 1.26 11.03 -8.17
CA ILE A 244 0.88 11.07 -9.59
C ILE A 244 -0.48 11.70 -9.78
N THR A 245 -1.42 11.47 -8.86
CA THR A 245 -2.77 12.03 -8.88
C THR A 245 -2.97 12.94 -7.68
N THR A 246 -3.29 14.22 -7.90
CA THR A 246 -3.53 15.19 -6.83
C THR A 246 -4.93 15.80 -6.95
N ILE A 247 -5.71 15.70 -5.89
CA ILE A 247 -6.98 16.44 -5.72
C ILE A 247 -6.69 17.69 -4.88
N LYS A 248 -6.89 18.83 -5.46
CA LYS A 248 -6.56 20.13 -4.84
C LYS A 248 -7.81 20.92 -4.53
N GLY A 249 -8.03 21.19 -3.25
CA GLY A 249 -9.13 22.02 -2.76
C GLY A 249 -8.69 23.44 -2.39
N SER A 250 -9.65 24.35 -2.35
CA SER A 250 -9.40 25.77 -2.08
C SER A 250 -9.51 26.18 -0.61
N CYS A 251 -10.08 25.37 0.28
CA CYS A 251 -10.39 25.69 1.69
C CYS A 251 -11.20 27.00 1.86
N VAL A 252 -11.84 27.49 0.81
CA VAL A 252 -12.63 28.72 0.84
C VAL A 252 -14.06 28.37 1.24
N VAL A 253 -14.51 28.93 2.36
CA VAL A 253 -15.87 28.72 2.84
C VAL A 253 -16.79 29.78 2.26
N PRO A 254 -17.93 29.42 1.67
CA PRO A 254 -19.02 30.33 1.43
C PRO A 254 -19.49 31.00 2.74
N ALA A 255 -19.95 32.25 2.69
CA ALA A 255 -20.42 32.95 3.88
C ALA A 255 -21.56 32.16 4.55
N GLY A 256 -21.32 31.65 5.76
CA GLY A 256 -22.28 30.83 6.52
C GLY A 256 -22.08 29.31 6.42
N GLY A 257 -21.04 28.84 5.72
CA GLY A 257 -20.69 27.41 5.65
C GLY A 257 -20.01 26.88 6.91
N GLY A 258 -20.26 25.61 7.21
CA GLY A 258 -19.66 24.87 8.34
C GLY A 258 -18.24 24.36 8.06
N ASP A 259 -17.68 23.58 8.99
CA ASP A 259 -16.31 23.04 8.87
C ASP A 259 -16.19 21.97 7.77
N LEU A 260 -17.24 21.23 7.46
CA LEU A 260 -17.34 20.32 6.31
C LEU A 260 -16.96 20.98 4.99
N GLU A 261 -17.49 22.20 4.75
CA GLU A 261 -17.28 22.93 3.50
C GLU A 261 -15.86 23.49 3.34
N ARG A 262 -15.03 23.44 4.40
CA ARG A 262 -13.61 23.86 4.40
C ARG A 262 -12.67 22.74 4.01
N SER A 263 -13.17 21.50 3.90
CA SER A 263 -12.33 20.36 3.52
C SER A 263 -12.26 20.19 2.01
N THR A 264 -11.14 19.62 1.55
CA THR A 264 -11.00 19.22 0.15
C THR A 264 -11.92 18.02 -0.13
N ILE A 265 -11.87 16.98 0.71
CA ILE A 265 -12.76 15.82 0.62
C ILE A 265 -13.52 15.66 1.94
N SER A 266 -14.78 15.27 1.86
CA SER A 266 -15.56 14.93 3.05
C SER A 266 -16.19 13.54 2.95
N PHE A 267 -16.11 12.81 4.07
CA PHE A 267 -16.87 11.60 4.33
C PHE A 267 -18.00 11.94 5.29
N GLY A 268 -19.22 11.83 4.81
CA GLY A 268 -20.40 11.81 5.67
C GLY A 268 -20.73 10.38 6.09
N GLU A 269 -22.02 10.06 6.17
CA GLU A 269 -22.53 8.71 6.46
C GLU A 269 -22.30 7.74 5.28
N VAL A 270 -21.05 7.37 5.01
CA VAL A 270 -20.68 6.59 3.83
C VAL A 270 -19.76 5.42 4.14
N ASN A 271 -19.97 4.32 3.43
CA ASN A 271 -19.04 3.20 3.30
C ASN A 271 -18.35 3.35 1.95
N SER A 272 -17.24 4.04 1.90
CA SER A 272 -16.46 4.31 0.69
C SER A 272 -14.98 4.38 1.01
N GLN A 273 -14.17 4.14 0.00
CA GLN A 273 -12.72 4.19 0.11
C GLN A 273 -12.14 5.25 -0.83
N VAL A 274 -11.12 5.97 -0.33
CA VAL A 274 -10.23 6.81 -1.15
C VAL A 274 -8.83 6.20 -1.11
N ARG A 275 -8.24 5.98 -2.29
CA ARG A 275 -6.92 5.35 -2.35
C ARG A 275 -6.04 5.85 -3.49
N GLN A 276 -4.71 5.68 -3.33
CA GLN A 276 -3.68 5.92 -4.34
C GLN A 276 -3.69 7.34 -4.94
N LEU A 277 -3.77 8.37 -4.10
CA LEU A 277 -3.74 9.77 -4.54
C LEU A 277 -3.22 10.70 -3.44
N THR A 278 -2.97 11.95 -3.82
CA THR A 278 -2.69 13.06 -2.90
C THR A 278 -3.91 13.98 -2.79
N ILE A 279 -4.21 14.39 -1.56
CA ILE A 279 -5.20 15.41 -1.24
C ILE A 279 -4.45 16.66 -0.75
N GLU A 280 -4.59 17.76 -1.45
CA GLU A 280 -3.93 19.02 -1.12
C GLU A 280 -4.97 20.09 -0.73
N ALA A 281 -4.78 20.66 0.44
CA ALA A 281 -5.60 21.75 0.98
C ALA A 281 -4.68 22.90 1.41
N ILE A 282 -4.49 23.92 0.58
CA ILE A 282 -3.61 25.05 0.86
C ILE A 282 -4.36 26.36 0.70
N SER A 283 -4.36 27.21 1.74
CA SER A 283 -5.04 28.51 1.72
C SER A 283 -4.45 29.49 2.75
N GLU A 284 -4.83 30.76 2.67
CA GLU A 284 -4.59 31.73 3.72
C GLU A 284 -5.58 31.61 4.89
N ASN A 285 -6.62 30.78 4.76
CA ASN A 285 -7.66 30.56 5.77
C ASN A 285 -7.41 29.24 6.54
N ASN A 286 -8.32 28.90 7.47
CA ASN A 286 -8.35 27.57 8.07
C ASN A 286 -8.52 26.52 6.97
N CYS A 287 -7.73 25.47 7.05
CA CYS A 287 -7.72 24.41 6.05
C CYS A 287 -7.95 23.03 6.67
N VAL A 288 -8.74 22.21 5.98
CA VAL A 288 -8.92 20.80 6.29
C VAL A 288 -8.70 20.00 5.01
N GLY A 289 -7.79 19.02 5.06
CA GLY A 289 -7.58 18.11 3.93
C GLY A 289 -8.78 17.19 3.75
N VAL A 290 -9.09 16.44 4.80
CA VAL A 290 -10.22 15.50 4.84
C VAL A 290 -11.06 15.76 6.09
N HIS A 291 -12.36 15.89 5.93
CA HIS A 291 -13.31 15.91 7.04
C HIS A 291 -14.16 14.64 7.03
N SER A 292 -14.28 13.98 8.17
CA SER A 292 -15.13 12.81 8.34
C SER A 292 -16.09 13.02 9.49
N ASP A 293 -17.38 13.06 9.19
CA ASP A 293 -18.49 13.22 10.15
C ASP A 293 -19.52 12.13 9.92
N GLN A 294 -19.79 11.31 10.95
CA GLN A 294 -20.64 10.14 10.86
C GLN A 294 -21.68 10.09 11.98
N SER A 295 -22.19 11.24 12.38
CA SER A 295 -23.06 11.47 13.56
C SER A 295 -24.33 10.61 13.65
N GLY A 296 -24.51 9.59 12.84
CA GLY A 296 -25.76 8.81 12.83
C GLY A 296 -25.67 7.32 12.56
N GLY A 297 -24.49 6.72 12.29
CA GLY A 297 -24.50 5.36 11.80
C GLY A 297 -23.28 4.47 12.06
N GLU A 298 -23.37 3.22 11.61
CA GLU A 298 -22.26 2.27 11.58
C GLU A 298 -21.56 2.30 10.22
N TYR A 299 -21.07 3.47 9.84
CA TYR A 299 -20.28 3.65 8.62
C TYR A 299 -18.78 3.48 8.93
N SER A 300 -18.01 3.01 7.97
CA SER A 300 -16.57 2.78 8.10
C SER A 300 -15.85 3.20 6.84
N PRO A 301 -15.72 4.51 6.59
CA PRO A 301 -14.91 4.98 5.47
C PRO A 301 -13.44 4.61 5.67
N SER A 302 -12.71 4.52 4.57
CA SER A 302 -11.29 4.20 4.64
C SER A 302 -10.45 4.99 3.64
N MET A 303 -9.19 5.20 4.02
CA MET A 303 -8.17 5.79 3.17
C MET A 303 -6.95 4.88 3.15
N GLU A 304 -6.42 4.60 1.95
CA GLU A 304 -5.27 3.73 1.81
C GLU A 304 -4.31 4.22 0.71
N PHE A 305 -3.02 4.28 1.03
CA PHE A 305 -2.02 4.86 0.13
C PHE A 305 -2.39 6.29 -0.30
N VAL A 306 -2.73 7.14 0.68
CA VAL A 306 -3.11 8.54 0.46
C VAL A 306 -2.12 9.46 1.15
N THR A 307 -1.66 10.48 0.44
CA THR A 307 -0.97 11.63 1.04
C THR A 307 -1.98 12.75 1.27
N VAL A 308 -2.11 13.21 2.51
CA VAL A 308 -2.93 14.39 2.83
C VAL A 308 -2.02 15.52 3.27
N LEU A 309 -2.01 16.59 2.51
CA LEU A 309 -1.26 17.81 2.80
C LEU A 309 -2.24 18.95 3.07
N SER A 310 -2.32 19.40 4.30
CA SER A 310 -3.08 20.58 4.69
C SER A 310 -2.16 21.69 5.16
N LYS A 311 -2.31 22.90 4.59
CA LYS A 311 -1.49 24.05 4.95
C LYS A 311 -2.29 25.34 5.01
N SER A 312 -2.25 26.01 6.17
CA SER A 312 -2.72 27.37 6.33
C SER A 312 -1.53 28.35 6.36
N THR A 313 -1.51 29.29 5.43
CA THR A 313 -0.46 30.33 5.34
C THR A 313 -0.80 31.60 6.09
N GLY A 314 -2.00 31.72 6.64
CA GLY A 314 -2.46 32.86 7.44
C GLY A 314 -1.91 32.83 8.86
N SER A 315 -1.60 34.00 9.42
CA SER A 315 -0.91 34.14 10.71
C SER A 315 -1.73 33.79 11.96
N SER A 316 -3.00 33.43 11.82
CA SER A 316 -3.92 33.13 12.93
C SER A 316 -4.79 31.92 12.68
N ASN A 317 -4.48 31.10 11.66
CA ASN A 317 -5.38 30.08 11.14
C ASN A 317 -4.90 28.67 11.45
N SER A 318 -5.86 27.76 11.57
CA SER A 318 -5.67 26.36 11.87
C SER A 318 -5.54 25.52 10.60
N SER A 319 -4.84 24.39 10.70
CA SER A 319 -4.68 23.43 9.62
C SER A 319 -4.79 22.00 10.15
N TYR A 320 -5.68 21.21 9.56
CA TYR A 320 -5.87 19.81 9.91
C TYR A 320 -5.74 18.95 8.63
N ALA A 321 -4.85 17.94 8.65
CA ALA A 321 -4.82 17.03 7.52
C ALA A 321 -6.10 16.18 7.52
N ILE A 322 -6.48 15.62 8.67
CA ILE A 322 -7.77 14.97 8.86
C ILE A 322 -8.46 15.57 10.09
N PHE A 323 -9.76 15.89 9.95
CA PHE A 323 -10.65 16.30 11.02
C PHE A 323 -11.77 15.26 11.12
N ASN A 324 -11.81 14.53 12.22
CA ASN A 324 -12.84 13.51 12.51
C ASN A 324 -13.80 14.00 13.58
N GLU A 325 -15.10 13.86 13.31
CA GLU A 325 -16.20 14.15 14.23
C GLU A 325 -17.14 12.94 14.24
N GLU A 326 -17.34 12.32 15.40
CA GLU A 326 -18.13 11.09 15.57
C GLU A 326 -17.80 9.98 14.54
N SER A 327 -16.53 9.89 14.10
CA SER A 327 -16.08 9.11 12.94
C SER A 327 -15.45 7.76 13.33
N LYS A 328 -15.54 6.78 12.40
CA LYS A 328 -14.86 5.49 12.46
C LYS A 328 -13.85 5.31 11.31
N LEU A 329 -13.23 6.38 10.83
CA LEU A 329 -12.30 6.38 9.71
C LEU A 329 -11.10 5.44 9.97
N VAL A 330 -10.77 4.62 8.98
CA VAL A 330 -9.55 3.82 8.94
C VAL A 330 -8.57 4.43 7.95
N VAL A 331 -7.36 4.75 8.40
CA VAL A 331 -6.27 5.28 7.57
C VAL A 331 -5.11 4.30 7.59
N ALA A 332 -4.69 3.82 6.42
CA ALA A 332 -3.61 2.86 6.30
C ALA A 332 -2.59 3.25 5.21
N ASN A 333 -1.33 2.89 5.42
CA ASN A 333 -0.25 3.06 4.43
C ASN A 333 -0.19 4.50 3.86
N SER A 334 -0.42 5.51 4.70
CA SER A 334 -0.69 6.89 4.29
C SER A 334 0.23 7.90 4.98
N GLU A 335 0.32 9.10 4.40
CA GLU A 335 1.07 10.20 4.95
C GLU A 335 0.15 11.40 5.20
N LEU A 336 0.13 11.89 6.44
CA LEU A 336 -0.69 13.01 6.88
C LEU A 336 0.22 14.15 7.33
N THR A 337 0.09 15.31 6.71
CA THR A 337 0.87 16.50 7.06
C THR A 337 -0.04 17.71 7.25
N ALA A 338 0.12 18.40 8.38
CA ALA A 338 -0.56 19.66 8.66
C ALA A 338 0.44 20.77 9.03
N ASP A 339 0.24 21.97 8.49
CA ASP A 339 1.07 23.16 8.74
C ASP A 339 0.19 24.40 8.93
N GLY A 340 0.20 24.99 10.12
CA GLY A 340 -0.60 26.15 10.50
C GLY A 340 -0.30 26.61 11.92
N LEU A 341 -0.81 27.77 12.34
CA LEU A 341 -0.56 28.29 13.70
C LEU A 341 -1.03 27.31 14.78
N THR A 342 -2.22 26.74 14.60
CA THR A 342 -2.68 25.56 15.31
C THR A 342 -2.84 24.45 14.29
N SER A 343 -2.23 23.31 14.49
CA SER A 343 -2.27 22.24 13.49
C SER A 343 -2.30 20.86 14.14
N ALA A 344 -3.08 19.95 13.55
CA ALA A 344 -2.99 18.53 13.86
C ALA A 344 -2.98 17.70 12.56
N ALA A 345 -2.11 16.71 12.49
CA ALA A 345 -2.17 15.81 11.37
C ALA A 345 -3.48 14.99 11.40
N MET A 346 -3.95 14.65 12.62
CA MET A 346 -5.27 14.07 12.83
C MET A 346 -5.91 14.69 14.07
N TYR A 347 -7.06 15.32 13.92
CA TYR A 347 -7.90 15.82 15.00
C TYR A 347 -9.13 14.91 15.14
N ASN A 348 -9.38 14.42 16.33
CA ASN A 348 -10.46 13.48 16.62
C ASN A 348 -11.38 14.04 17.71
N GLU A 349 -12.65 14.24 17.39
CA GLU A 349 -13.71 14.62 18.31
C GLU A 349 -14.75 13.51 18.39
N ASP A 350 -14.92 12.95 19.58
CA ASP A 350 -15.85 11.85 19.89
C ASP A 350 -15.77 10.67 18.88
N SER A 351 -14.56 10.36 18.40
CA SER A 351 -14.29 9.47 17.26
C SER A 351 -13.52 8.22 17.63
N ASP A 352 -13.83 7.09 16.97
CA ASP A 352 -13.13 5.81 17.10
C ASP A 352 -12.35 5.47 15.80
N VAL A 353 -11.12 5.93 15.68
CA VAL A 353 -10.35 5.86 14.43
C VAL A 353 -9.16 4.93 14.51
N GLN A 354 -8.66 4.50 13.35
CA GLN A 354 -7.46 3.68 13.24
C GLN A 354 -6.43 4.33 12.32
N LEU A 355 -5.16 4.33 12.74
CA LEU A 355 -4.01 4.76 11.94
C LEU A 355 -2.99 3.63 11.88
N LEU A 356 -2.78 3.07 10.69
CA LEU A 356 -2.01 1.84 10.47
C LEU A 356 -0.89 2.06 9.45
N ASN A 357 0.35 1.66 9.78
CA ASN A 357 1.49 1.74 8.87
C ASN A 357 1.66 3.12 8.23
N SER A 358 1.44 4.20 8.98
CA SER A 358 1.27 5.54 8.44
C SER A 358 2.16 6.55 9.16
N THR A 359 2.37 7.71 8.52
CA THR A 359 3.04 8.84 9.13
C THR A 359 2.04 9.97 9.34
N ALA A 360 2.00 10.55 10.55
CA ALA A 360 1.17 11.69 10.88
C ALA A 360 2.04 12.78 11.51
N THR A 361 2.24 13.89 10.81
CA THR A 361 3.10 14.98 11.25
C THR A 361 2.41 16.33 11.19
N ALA A 362 2.59 17.15 12.22
CA ALA A 362 2.17 18.53 12.20
C ALA A 362 3.36 19.42 12.47
N SER A 363 3.50 20.50 11.70
CA SER A 363 4.60 21.44 11.79
C SER A 363 4.08 22.81 12.24
N ASN A 364 4.67 23.32 13.22
CA ASN A 364 4.77 24.68 13.74
C ASN A 364 5.14 24.59 15.23
N ASN A 365 5.67 25.66 15.82
CA ASN A 365 6.26 25.58 17.17
C ASN A 365 5.31 25.96 18.32
N THR A 366 4.03 26.26 18.05
CA THR A 366 3.18 26.85 19.09
C THR A 366 2.05 25.95 19.57
N ASN A 367 1.27 25.33 18.67
CA ASN A 367 0.19 24.39 18.99
C ASN A 367 0.06 23.40 17.84
N SER A 368 1.04 22.49 17.69
CA SER A 368 1.00 21.49 16.63
C SER A 368 1.14 20.10 17.19
N TYR A 369 0.18 19.27 16.83
CA TYR A 369 -0.02 17.94 17.38
C TYR A 369 0.01 16.90 16.25
N GLY A 370 0.73 15.81 16.46
CA GLY A 370 0.65 14.67 15.56
C GLY A 370 -0.79 14.16 15.51
N ILE A 371 -1.32 13.76 16.68
CA ILE A 371 -2.73 13.43 16.85
C ILE A 371 -3.28 14.16 18.07
N GLU A 372 -4.39 14.86 17.88
CA GLU A 372 -5.13 15.57 18.90
C GLU A 372 -6.49 14.92 19.17
N HIS A 373 -6.81 14.68 20.43
CA HIS A 373 -8.14 14.25 20.86
C HIS A 373 -8.90 15.37 21.53
N PHE A 374 -10.17 15.46 21.17
CA PHE A 374 -11.20 16.20 21.88
C PHE A 374 -12.39 15.27 22.13
N GLY A 375 -13.12 15.44 23.21
CA GLY A 375 -14.20 14.51 23.55
C GLY A 375 -13.74 13.10 23.96
N ALA A 376 -14.61 12.11 23.85
CA ALA A 376 -14.39 10.72 24.25
C ALA A 376 -13.87 9.87 23.08
N SER A 377 -12.74 10.24 22.53
CA SER A 377 -12.18 9.60 21.34
C SER A 377 -11.33 8.38 21.67
N THR A 378 -11.36 7.37 20.79
CA THR A 378 -10.45 6.22 20.82
C THR A 378 -9.64 6.18 19.52
N THR A 379 -8.30 6.14 19.63
CA THR A 379 -7.44 5.97 18.46
C THR A 379 -6.54 4.74 18.62
N VAL A 380 -6.60 3.85 17.62
CA VAL A 380 -5.68 2.71 17.50
C VAL A 380 -4.58 3.05 16.52
N ILE A 381 -3.34 3.09 16.98
CA ILE A 381 -2.16 3.45 16.19
C ILE A 381 -1.23 2.23 16.15
N ARG A 382 -0.84 1.78 14.96
CA ARG A 382 0.08 0.65 14.81
C ARG A 382 1.11 0.89 13.70
N ASN A 383 2.36 0.49 13.98
CA ASN A 383 3.47 0.52 13.02
C ASN A 383 3.62 1.88 12.33
N SER A 384 3.50 2.98 13.07
CA SER A 384 3.38 4.32 12.52
C SER A 384 4.46 5.26 13.09
N THR A 385 4.58 6.45 12.49
CA THR A 385 5.41 7.52 13.02
C THR A 385 4.53 8.74 13.28
N ILE A 386 4.56 9.25 14.50
CA ILE A 386 3.72 10.38 14.91
C ILE A 386 4.62 11.52 15.39
N GLY A 387 4.46 12.70 14.80
CA GLY A 387 5.23 13.89 15.14
C GLY A 387 4.36 15.14 15.19
N GLY A 388 4.54 15.95 16.22
CA GLY A 388 3.99 17.31 16.30
C GLY A 388 5.11 18.29 16.60
N GLY A 389 5.00 19.53 16.19
CA GLY A 389 5.93 20.58 16.59
C GLY A 389 5.92 20.82 18.11
N SER A 390 4.77 20.62 18.75
CA SER A 390 4.60 20.68 20.20
C SER A 390 4.56 19.30 20.82
N LEU A 391 3.65 18.44 20.40
CA LEU A 391 3.43 17.09 20.97
C LEU A 391 3.07 16.09 19.86
N SER A 392 3.53 14.84 20.00
CA SER A 392 3.09 13.75 19.12
C SER A 392 1.63 13.38 19.40
N LEU A 393 1.26 13.18 20.66
CA LEU A 393 -0.10 12.85 21.08
C LEU A 393 -0.58 13.89 22.10
N PHE A 394 -1.78 14.40 21.92
CA PHE A 394 -2.36 15.39 22.81
C PHE A 394 -3.84 15.12 23.10
N GLN A 395 -4.23 15.22 24.36
CA GLN A 395 -5.61 15.20 24.82
C GLN A 395 -5.96 16.54 25.44
N GLY A 396 -6.85 17.30 24.77
CA GLY A 396 -7.12 18.70 25.10
C GLY A 396 -8.18 18.96 26.17
N ASN A 397 -9.03 17.98 26.50
CA ASN A 397 -10.09 18.16 27.50
C ASN A 397 -10.11 17.03 28.53
N ASN A 398 -11.01 17.14 29.53
CA ASN A 398 -11.16 16.14 30.61
C ASN A 398 -12.05 14.96 30.24
N ALA A 399 -12.31 14.69 28.96
CA ALA A 399 -13.08 13.53 28.52
C ALA A 399 -12.26 12.24 28.62
N ALA A 400 -12.94 11.11 28.76
CA ALA A 400 -12.31 9.80 28.77
C ALA A 400 -11.91 9.40 27.34
N ALA A 401 -10.67 9.67 26.96
CA ALA A 401 -10.13 9.28 25.67
C ALA A 401 -9.06 8.19 25.84
N ILE A 402 -8.84 7.40 24.81
CA ILE A 402 -7.89 6.30 24.83
C ILE A 402 -7.04 6.32 23.56
N PHE A 403 -5.70 6.29 23.73
CA PHE A 403 -4.76 5.96 22.68
C PHE A 403 -4.27 4.53 22.89
N TYR A 404 -4.52 3.63 21.94
CA TYR A 404 -3.87 2.33 21.84
C TYR A 404 -2.74 2.41 20.83
N VAL A 405 -1.50 2.38 21.29
CA VAL A 405 -0.32 2.61 20.44
C VAL A 405 0.58 1.39 20.48
N ALA A 406 0.90 0.81 19.32
CA ALA A 406 1.79 -0.33 19.22
C ALA A 406 2.82 -0.17 18.08
N ASN A 407 4.06 -0.58 18.35
CA ASN A 407 5.18 -0.57 17.39
C ASN A 407 5.31 0.78 16.65
N THR A 408 5.24 1.88 17.39
CA THR A 408 5.10 3.24 16.83
C THR A 408 6.19 4.15 17.37
N GLN A 409 6.74 5.02 16.51
CA GLN A 409 7.65 6.07 16.91
C GLN A 409 6.89 7.35 17.24
N LEU A 410 7.13 7.92 18.42
CA LEU A 410 6.69 9.26 18.82
C LEU A 410 7.86 10.22 18.74
N VAL A 411 7.82 11.16 17.80
CA VAL A 411 8.95 12.09 17.52
C VAL A 411 9.10 13.16 18.60
N THR A 412 7.98 13.53 19.25
CA THR A 412 7.94 14.51 20.35
C THR A 412 7.16 13.93 21.53
N ALA A 413 7.14 14.65 22.65
CA ALA A 413 6.44 14.21 23.85
C ALA A 413 4.93 13.98 23.65
N GLN A 414 4.29 13.38 24.62
CA GLN A 414 2.83 13.20 24.71
C GLN A 414 2.29 13.90 25.97
N GLN A 415 1.03 14.32 25.91
CA GLN A 415 0.33 14.87 27.05
C GLN A 415 -1.12 14.38 27.08
N SER A 416 -1.56 13.87 28.23
CA SER A 416 -2.93 13.50 28.49
C SER A 416 -3.57 14.35 29.59
N SER A 417 -4.88 14.51 29.54
CA SER A 417 -5.67 14.96 30.69
C SER A 417 -5.70 13.86 31.76
N SER A 418 -6.12 14.20 32.99
CA SER A 418 -6.19 13.23 34.09
C SER A 418 -7.18 12.05 33.88
N SER A 419 -8.04 12.13 32.87
CA SER A 419 -9.04 11.09 32.53
C SER A 419 -8.72 10.32 31.26
N ALA A 420 -7.73 10.73 30.47
CA ALA A 420 -7.33 10.03 29.25
C ALA A 420 -6.30 8.92 29.59
N LYS A 421 -6.29 7.86 28.77
CA LYS A 421 -5.34 6.75 28.90
C LYS A 421 -4.46 6.62 27.65
N MET A 422 -3.18 6.42 27.85
CA MET A 422 -2.21 6.15 26.78
C MET A 422 -1.64 4.74 26.95
N CYS A 423 -2.14 3.80 26.18
CA CYS A 423 -1.83 2.38 26.24
C CYS A 423 -0.74 2.02 25.24
N PHE A 424 0.49 1.83 25.68
CA PHE A 424 1.65 1.65 24.83
C PHE A 424 2.17 0.21 24.82
N ALA A 425 2.56 -0.28 23.63
CA ALA A 425 3.22 -1.56 23.44
C ALA A 425 4.30 -1.43 22.35
N GLY A 426 5.59 -1.43 22.73
CA GLY A 426 6.69 -1.23 21.78
C GLY A 426 6.66 0.17 21.15
N VAL A 427 6.51 1.19 21.96
CA VAL A 427 6.49 2.60 21.53
C VAL A 427 7.86 3.20 21.81
N PHE A 428 8.42 3.96 20.88
CA PHE A 428 9.75 4.52 20.92
C PHE A 428 9.69 6.04 20.69
N ASP A 429 10.61 6.77 21.28
CA ASP A 429 10.83 8.20 21.01
C ASP A 429 11.74 8.43 19.77
N SER A 430 12.17 9.66 19.57
CA SER A 430 13.08 10.04 18.47
C SER A 430 14.48 9.43 18.58
N ASP A 431 14.90 9.04 19.79
CA ASP A 431 16.20 8.44 20.09
C ASP A 431 16.13 6.91 20.16
N PHE A 432 14.97 6.33 19.79
CA PHE A 432 14.62 4.90 19.85
C PHE A 432 14.65 4.31 21.29
N GLU A 433 14.39 5.16 22.29
CA GLU A 433 14.16 4.72 23.65
C GLU A 433 12.69 4.37 23.88
N ASN A 434 12.41 3.37 24.74
CA ASN A 434 11.03 2.98 25.05
C ASN A 434 10.29 4.10 25.78
N VAL A 435 9.08 4.36 25.36
CA VAL A 435 8.16 5.30 26.01
C VAL A 435 7.17 4.51 26.86
N ASP A 436 7.10 4.83 28.15
CA ASP A 436 6.18 4.21 29.08
C ASP A 436 4.76 4.77 28.91
N GLY A 437 3.77 3.89 28.93
CA GLY A 437 2.35 4.22 28.90
C GLY A 437 1.60 3.79 30.16
N ASP A 438 0.31 4.07 30.21
CA ASP A 438 -0.58 3.63 31.28
C ASP A 438 -0.77 2.10 31.25
N SER A 439 -1.07 1.52 32.42
CA SER A 439 -1.52 0.13 32.48
C SER A 439 -2.90 0.00 31.87
N CYS A 440 -3.01 -0.73 30.78
CA CYS A 440 -4.25 -0.92 30.05
C CYS A 440 -4.89 -2.29 30.31
N PRO A 441 -6.22 -2.41 30.18
CA PRO A 441 -6.91 -3.67 30.40
C PRO A 441 -6.58 -4.73 29.35
#